data_03a107913e01b4b0abb0457a593bbad1
#
_entry.id   03a107913e01b4b0abb0457a593bbad1
#
_cell.length_a   1.000
_cell.length_b   1.000
_cell.length_c   1.000
_cell.angle_alpha   90.00
_cell.angle_beta   90.00
_cell.angle_gamma   90.00
#
_symmetry.space_group_name_H-M   'P 1'
#
loop_
_entity.id
_entity.type
_entity.pdbx_description
1 polymer ?
#
loop_
_entity_poly.entity_id
_entity_poly.type
_entity_poly.pdbx_seq_one_letter_code
_entity_poly.pdbx_strand_id
1 'polypeptide(L)'
;MMEENTIGKIQFIERKITTKSSDPVRRKTFAEVISPVNNTHITNASRIKRFLTDLLFPRRCPVCGGIVLPKGELICPGCVKKLSFVKQPVCKKCGKEITSAEREYCLDCTKHKRSFDYGRALLNYNDTAKKSMADIKYRNRREYLDFYAEAVCLRYGKLLMRLGADALVPVPVHPSRRRQRGFNQAEIFADRIGERLGIPVCPEMLVRRKKTAPQKQLNPKERLHNLEEAFAAGAGPEGGTRVILVDDIYTTGSTMEACARALLRAGVKNVYFIAICIGRGQ
;
A
#
# COMPACT_ATOMS: atom_id res chain seq x y z
N MET A 1 15.98 28.03 -3.99
CA MET A 1 16.54 27.36 -2.80
C MET A 1 15.64 26.33 -2.11
N MET A 2 14.35 26.17 -2.49
CA MET A 2 13.45 25.13 -1.89
C MET A 2 13.33 23.84 -2.72
N GLU A 3 13.72 23.84 -3.98
CA GLU A 3 13.60 22.64 -4.84
C GLU A 3 14.78 21.65 -4.71
N GLU A 4 15.97 22.11 -4.37
CA GLU A 4 17.14 21.23 -4.20
C GLU A 4 17.04 20.26 -3.02
N ASN A 5 16.29 20.61 -1.98
CA ASN A 5 16.18 19.79 -0.78
C ASN A 5 15.26 18.56 -0.96
N THR A 6 14.28 18.64 -1.88
CA THR A 6 13.37 17.50 -2.20
C THR A 6 14.09 16.49 -3.07
N ILE A 7 14.92 16.93 -4.03
CA ILE A 7 15.70 16.06 -4.92
C ILE A 7 16.75 15.27 -4.14
N GLY A 8 17.44 15.88 -3.18
CA GLY A 8 18.43 15.22 -2.33
C GLY A 8 17.81 14.12 -1.44
N LYS A 9 16.56 14.30 -1.00
CA LYS A 9 15.84 13.32 -0.18
C LYS A 9 15.27 12.17 -0.99
N ILE A 10 14.81 12.43 -2.20
CA ILE A 10 14.41 11.41 -3.18
C ILE A 10 15.60 10.50 -3.49
N GLN A 11 16.78 11.05 -3.74
CA GLN A 11 18.02 10.29 -3.96
C GLN A 11 18.45 9.49 -2.72
N PHE A 12 18.18 9.96 -1.50
CA PHE A 12 18.47 9.24 -0.26
C PHE A 12 17.54 8.05 -0.06
N ILE A 13 16.24 8.21 -0.35
CA ILE A 13 15.25 7.11 -0.36
C ILE A 13 15.61 6.12 -1.47
N GLU A 14 15.95 6.58 -2.67
CA GLU A 14 16.41 5.74 -3.78
C GLU A 14 17.69 4.97 -3.43
N ARG A 15 18.72 5.59 -2.85
CA ARG A 15 19.97 4.91 -2.44
C ARG A 15 19.77 3.84 -1.37
N LYS A 16 18.78 3.98 -0.48
CA LYS A 16 18.44 2.93 0.49
C LYS A 16 17.52 1.85 -0.06
N ILE A 17 16.83 2.13 -1.16
CA ILE A 17 15.87 1.23 -1.82
C ILE A 17 16.55 0.45 -2.95
N THR A 18 17.57 1.01 -3.59
CA THR A 18 18.34 0.37 -4.68
C THR A 18 19.63 -0.24 -4.14
N THR A 19 19.61 -1.52 -3.79
CA THR A 19 20.79 -2.36 -3.85
C THR A 19 20.84 -2.98 -5.24
N LYS A 20 21.86 -2.57 -6.03
CA LYS A 20 22.37 -3.11 -7.29
C LYS A 20 21.41 -3.98 -8.12
N SER A 21 20.82 -3.38 -9.15
CA SER A 21 20.42 -4.06 -10.37
C SER A 21 21.19 -3.39 -11.52
N SER A 22 22.04 -4.19 -12.16
CA SER A 22 22.79 -3.83 -13.37
C SER A 22 21.89 -4.02 -14.58
N ASP A 23 21.25 -2.91 -15.03
CA ASP A 23 20.71 -2.82 -16.39
C ASP A 23 20.81 -1.37 -16.89
N PRO A 24 21.48 -1.13 -18.03
CA PRO A 24 21.66 0.21 -18.57
C PRO A 24 20.53 0.54 -19.54
N VAL A 25 19.36 0.98 -19.04
CA VAL A 25 18.34 1.62 -19.86
C VAL A 25 18.23 3.07 -19.44
N ARG A 26 18.61 3.93 -20.41
CA ARG A 26 18.53 5.38 -20.54
C ARG A 26 17.72 6.07 -19.41
N ARG A 27 18.45 6.69 -18.50
CA ARG A 27 17.92 7.50 -17.38
C ARG A 27 17.20 8.74 -17.93
N LYS A 28 15.89 8.68 -18.04
CA LYS A 28 15.06 9.87 -17.92
C LYS A 28 14.93 10.14 -16.42
N THR A 29 15.26 11.35 -16.01
CA THR A 29 15.18 11.76 -14.60
C THR A 29 13.73 11.71 -14.14
N PHE A 30 13.52 11.29 -12.90
CA PHE A 30 12.22 11.08 -12.25
C PHE A 30 11.33 12.35 -12.26
N ALA A 31 11.93 13.53 -12.36
CA ALA A 31 11.26 14.83 -12.53
C ALA A 31 10.45 14.95 -13.83
N GLU A 32 10.79 14.18 -14.88
CA GLU A 32 10.09 14.22 -16.18
C GLU A 32 8.88 13.30 -16.26
N VAL A 33 8.72 12.38 -15.28
CA VAL A 33 7.60 11.41 -15.25
C VAL A 33 6.50 11.87 -14.29
N ILE A 34 6.84 12.69 -13.31
CA ILE A 34 5.88 13.36 -12.42
C ILE A 34 5.99 14.87 -12.71
N SER A 35 5.57 15.28 -13.90
CA SER A 35 5.09 16.65 -14.04
C SER A 35 3.99 16.82 -13.03
N PRO A 36 4.02 17.88 -12.16
CA PRO A 36 2.88 18.14 -11.31
C PRO A 36 1.68 18.22 -12.25
N VAL A 37 0.66 17.38 -11.99
CA VAL A 37 -0.66 17.60 -12.58
C VAL A 37 -0.92 19.07 -12.33
N ASN A 38 -1.00 19.84 -13.42
CA ASN A 38 -1.18 21.27 -13.40
C ASN A 38 -2.34 21.58 -12.46
N ASN A 39 -2.04 21.96 -11.24
CA ASN A 39 -2.97 22.52 -10.28
C ASN A 39 -3.22 23.98 -10.66
N THR A 40 -3.78 24.14 -11.86
CA THR A 40 -4.36 25.40 -12.31
C THR A 40 -5.57 25.65 -11.44
N HIS A 41 -5.51 26.77 -10.68
CA HIS A 41 -6.51 27.36 -9.80
C HIS A 41 -6.48 26.96 -8.30
N ILE A 42 -5.32 26.99 -7.68
CA ILE A 42 -5.28 27.21 -6.23
C ILE A 42 -5.46 28.71 -5.98
N THR A 43 -6.68 29.11 -5.64
CA THR A 43 -6.97 30.50 -5.25
C THR A 43 -6.19 30.89 -3.98
N ASN A 44 -5.84 32.18 -3.83
CA ASN A 44 -5.15 32.67 -2.63
C ASN A 44 -5.91 32.30 -1.33
N ALA A 45 -7.25 32.23 -1.38
CA ALA A 45 -8.08 31.80 -0.28
C ALA A 45 -7.82 30.33 0.14
N SER A 46 -7.60 29.41 -0.83
CA SER A 46 -7.29 28.01 -0.53
C SER A 46 -5.87 27.83 0.04
N ARG A 47 -4.92 28.68 -0.37
CA ARG A 47 -3.56 28.71 0.22
C ARG A 47 -3.58 29.20 1.66
N ILE A 48 -4.32 30.26 1.97
CA ILE A 48 -4.48 30.80 3.32
C ILE A 48 -5.19 29.78 4.23
N LYS A 49 -6.27 29.16 3.74
CA LYS A 49 -7.00 28.11 4.48
C LYS A 49 -6.08 26.93 4.81
N ARG A 50 -5.26 26.47 3.84
CA ARG A 50 -4.29 25.39 4.06
C ARG A 50 -3.22 25.79 5.08
N PHE A 51 -2.69 27.02 4.98
CA PHE A 51 -1.69 27.55 5.92
C PHE A 51 -2.25 27.62 7.36
N LEU A 52 -3.49 28.12 7.53
CA LEU A 52 -4.17 28.19 8.82
C LEU A 52 -4.48 26.78 9.38
N THR A 53 -4.90 25.86 8.53
CA THR A 53 -5.14 24.46 8.91
C THR A 53 -3.83 23.79 9.37
N ASP A 54 -2.74 23.99 8.65
CA ASP A 54 -1.41 23.44 9.01
C ASP A 54 -0.82 24.09 10.27
N LEU A 55 -1.25 25.31 10.61
CA LEU A 55 -0.85 25.98 11.85
C LEU A 55 -1.60 25.41 13.06
N LEU A 56 -2.91 25.19 12.93
CA LEU A 56 -3.77 24.67 14.02
C LEU A 56 -3.65 23.15 14.18
N PHE A 57 -3.47 22.43 13.07
CA PHE A 57 -3.37 20.96 13.01
C PHE A 57 -2.10 20.53 12.28
N PRO A 58 -0.92 20.72 12.87
CA PRO A 58 0.34 20.39 12.22
C PRO A 58 0.41 18.88 11.96
N ARG A 59 0.91 18.54 10.76
CA ARG A 59 1.11 17.15 10.36
C ARG A 59 2.01 16.41 11.33
N ARG A 60 1.63 15.19 11.71
CA ARG A 60 2.41 14.35 12.60
C ARG A 60 3.16 13.25 11.85
N CYS A 61 4.32 12.91 12.38
CA CYS A 61 5.21 11.90 11.83
C CYS A 61 4.67 10.49 12.06
N PRO A 62 4.56 9.63 11.03
CA PRO A 62 4.07 8.26 11.16
C PRO A 62 4.97 7.34 11.99
N VAL A 63 6.17 7.78 12.38
CA VAL A 63 7.13 6.99 13.15
C VAL A 63 7.21 7.46 14.60
N CYS A 64 7.50 8.75 14.84
CA CYS A 64 7.67 9.26 16.20
C CYS A 64 6.40 9.91 16.78
N GLY A 65 5.40 10.23 15.95
CA GLY A 65 4.17 10.92 16.36
C GLY A 65 4.36 12.43 16.63
N GLY A 66 5.59 12.95 16.57
CA GLY A 66 5.89 14.38 16.70
C GLY A 66 5.47 15.19 15.48
N ILE A 67 5.50 16.51 15.61
CA ILE A 67 5.25 17.43 14.48
C ILE A 67 6.36 17.25 13.44
N VAL A 68 5.98 17.15 12.17
CA VAL A 68 6.93 17.02 11.06
C VAL A 68 7.55 18.36 10.73
N LEU A 69 8.88 18.41 10.74
CA LEU A 69 9.67 19.55 10.31
C LEU A 69 10.73 19.11 9.28
N PRO A 70 11.02 19.96 8.27
CA PRO A 70 10.37 21.23 7.94
C PRO A 70 8.92 21.05 7.46
N LYS A 71 8.13 22.13 7.47
CA LYS A 71 6.74 22.11 6.97
C LYS A 71 6.70 21.65 5.51
N GLY A 72 5.67 20.87 5.16
CA GLY A 72 5.50 20.30 3.82
C GLY A 72 6.03 18.87 3.66
N GLU A 73 6.86 18.40 4.59
CA GLU A 73 7.32 17.01 4.61
C GLU A 73 6.23 16.07 5.16
N LEU A 74 6.28 14.80 4.77
CA LEU A 74 5.33 13.77 5.23
C LEU A 74 5.85 12.94 6.40
N ILE A 75 7.16 13.01 6.67
CA ILE A 75 7.89 12.28 7.71
C ILE A 75 9.11 13.06 8.16
N CYS A 76 9.50 12.96 9.41
CA CYS A 76 10.75 13.54 9.88
C CYS A 76 11.96 12.90 9.17
N PRO A 77 12.96 13.66 8.70
CA PRO A 77 14.12 13.13 7.98
C PRO A 77 14.87 12.02 8.74
N GLY A 78 15.05 12.17 10.04
CA GLY A 78 15.67 11.16 10.89
C GLY A 78 14.83 9.89 11.10
N CYS A 79 13.51 9.99 10.95
CA CYS A 79 12.58 8.86 11.16
C CYS A 79 12.54 7.89 9.97
N VAL A 80 12.85 8.34 8.77
CA VAL A 80 12.95 7.46 7.58
C VAL A 80 13.94 6.32 7.83
N LYS A 81 15.04 6.60 8.55
CA LYS A 81 16.07 5.60 8.86
C LYS A 81 15.58 4.48 9.80
N LYS A 82 14.52 4.72 10.57
CA LYS A 82 13.92 3.75 11.50
C LYS A 82 12.92 2.81 10.81
N LEU A 83 12.54 3.08 9.56
CA LEU A 83 11.64 2.23 8.79
C LEU A 83 12.41 1.03 8.21
N SER A 84 11.84 -0.15 8.35
CA SER A 84 12.37 -1.40 7.78
C SER A 84 11.77 -1.61 6.40
N PHE A 85 12.34 -0.97 5.39
CA PHE A 85 11.95 -1.21 4.00
C PHE A 85 12.26 -2.64 3.59
N VAL A 86 11.34 -3.28 2.85
CA VAL A 86 11.54 -4.61 2.28
C VAL A 86 12.75 -4.59 1.35
N LYS A 87 13.73 -5.50 1.55
CA LYS A 87 14.97 -5.59 0.78
C LYS A 87 14.94 -6.78 -0.18
N GLN A 88 15.71 -6.68 -1.26
CA GLN A 88 15.97 -7.82 -2.15
C GLN A 88 16.96 -8.79 -1.47
N PRO A 89 16.88 -10.10 -1.78
CA PRO A 89 15.91 -10.75 -2.66
C PRO A 89 14.53 -10.91 -2.01
N VAL A 90 13.48 -10.89 -2.84
CA VAL A 90 12.09 -11.06 -2.38
C VAL A 90 11.40 -12.21 -3.08
N CYS A 91 10.47 -12.83 -2.40
CA CYS A 91 9.59 -13.85 -2.97
C CYS A 91 8.91 -13.32 -4.24
N LYS A 92 9.04 -14.02 -5.35
CA LYS A 92 8.44 -13.62 -6.64
C LYS A 92 6.92 -13.54 -6.56
N LYS A 93 6.29 -14.34 -5.68
CA LYS A 93 4.83 -14.37 -5.49
C LYS A 93 4.32 -13.27 -4.55
N CYS A 94 4.75 -13.25 -3.29
CA CYS A 94 4.15 -12.35 -2.28
C CYS A 94 4.99 -11.12 -1.93
N GLY A 95 6.25 -11.06 -2.37
CA GLY A 95 7.13 -9.93 -2.08
C GLY A 95 7.75 -9.92 -0.67
N LYS A 96 7.64 -10.99 0.13
CA LYS A 96 8.38 -11.14 1.40
C LYS A 96 9.87 -11.24 1.13
N GLU A 97 10.70 -10.67 2.01
CA GLU A 97 12.14 -10.91 1.99
C GLU A 97 12.43 -12.41 2.12
N ILE A 98 13.42 -12.87 1.37
CA ILE A 98 13.94 -14.24 1.43
C ILE A 98 15.44 -14.18 1.71
N THR A 99 15.95 -15.19 2.41
CA THR A 99 17.33 -15.20 2.91
C THR A 99 18.36 -15.57 1.83
N SER A 100 17.94 -16.25 0.77
CA SER A 100 18.82 -16.66 -0.32
C SER A 100 18.29 -16.18 -1.68
N ALA A 101 19.18 -15.68 -2.52
CA ALA A 101 18.86 -15.27 -3.89
C ALA A 101 18.54 -16.48 -4.80
N GLU A 102 18.95 -17.68 -4.42
CA GLU A 102 18.67 -18.93 -5.15
C GLU A 102 17.21 -19.37 -5.00
N ARG A 103 16.54 -18.93 -3.92
CA ARG A 103 15.13 -19.22 -3.70
C ARG A 103 14.26 -18.19 -4.40
N GLU A 104 13.32 -18.66 -5.20
CA GLU A 104 12.35 -17.81 -5.87
C GLU A 104 11.13 -17.47 -4.96
N TYR A 105 10.78 -18.38 -4.05
CA TYR A 105 9.57 -18.31 -3.23
C TYR A 105 9.89 -18.49 -1.75
N CYS A 106 9.16 -17.75 -0.91
CA CYS A 106 9.22 -17.95 0.54
C CYS A 106 8.49 -19.26 0.94
N LEU A 107 8.78 -19.77 2.15
CA LEU A 107 8.19 -21.00 2.65
C LEU A 107 6.65 -21.03 2.61
N ASP A 108 5.99 -19.90 2.92
CA ASP A 108 4.53 -19.79 2.82
C ASP A 108 4.02 -20.02 1.39
N CYS A 109 4.68 -19.40 0.39
CA CYS A 109 4.27 -19.51 -1.01
C CYS A 109 4.67 -20.85 -1.64
N THR A 110 5.69 -21.53 -1.09
CA THR A 110 6.02 -22.90 -1.48
C THR A 110 4.98 -23.90 -0.95
N LYS A 111 4.54 -23.71 0.31
CA LYS A 111 3.55 -24.60 0.94
C LYS A 111 2.11 -24.36 0.49
N HIS A 112 1.79 -23.13 0.09
CA HIS A 112 0.41 -22.72 -0.24
C HIS A 112 0.36 -22.05 -1.60
N LYS A 113 -0.28 -22.72 -2.56
CA LYS A 113 -0.57 -22.13 -3.88
C LYS A 113 -1.43 -20.88 -3.70
N ARG A 114 -1.04 -19.78 -4.37
CA ARG A 114 -1.75 -18.50 -4.32
C ARG A 114 -2.42 -18.21 -5.66
N SER A 115 -3.64 -17.72 -5.60
CA SER A 115 -4.44 -17.39 -6.80
C SER A 115 -4.06 -16.04 -7.40
N PHE A 116 -3.64 -15.06 -6.59
CA PHE A 116 -3.13 -13.78 -7.15
C PHE A 116 -1.82 -14.01 -7.93
N ASP A 117 -1.55 -13.17 -8.92
CA ASP A 117 -0.36 -13.28 -9.77
C ASP A 117 0.92 -12.99 -8.96
N TYR A 118 1.05 -11.78 -8.44
CA TYR A 118 2.08 -11.45 -7.47
C TYR A 118 1.74 -10.17 -6.69
N GLY A 119 2.51 -9.90 -5.65
CA GLY A 119 2.35 -8.69 -4.86
C GLY A 119 3.65 -8.11 -4.33
N ARG A 120 3.55 -6.89 -3.82
CA ARG A 120 4.67 -6.17 -3.21
C ARG A 120 4.19 -5.47 -1.95
N ALA A 121 5.14 -5.18 -1.06
CA ALA A 121 4.90 -4.37 0.11
C ALA A 121 6.08 -3.42 0.36
N LEU A 122 5.79 -2.30 1.00
CA LEU A 122 6.78 -1.25 1.24
C LEU A 122 7.71 -1.61 2.40
N LEU A 123 7.14 -2.05 3.53
CA LEU A 123 7.84 -2.23 4.80
C LEU A 123 7.70 -3.66 5.34
N ASN A 124 8.72 -4.12 6.05
CA ASN A 124 8.58 -5.26 6.94
C ASN A 124 7.72 -4.86 8.15
N TYR A 125 6.80 -5.73 8.55
CA TYR A 125 5.92 -5.52 9.70
C TYR A 125 6.69 -5.75 11.00
N ASN A 126 7.26 -4.68 11.55
CA ASN A 126 7.99 -4.63 12.82
C ASN A 126 7.25 -3.72 13.82
N ASP A 127 7.80 -3.50 15.01
CA ASP A 127 7.15 -2.69 16.05
C ASP A 127 6.90 -1.24 15.63
N THR A 128 7.80 -0.63 14.87
CA THR A 128 7.62 0.72 14.31
C THR A 128 6.43 0.76 13.37
N ALA A 129 6.36 -0.18 12.43
CA ALA A 129 5.25 -0.30 11.49
C ALA A 129 3.93 -0.65 12.20
N LYS A 130 3.98 -1.56 13.18
CA LYS A 130 2.83 -1.95 14.01
C LYS A 130 2.22 -0.76 14.74
N LYS A 131 3.07 0.08 15.38
CA LYS A 131 2.62 1.31 16.05
C LYS A 131 1.95 2.26 15.06
N SER A 132 2.59 2.55 13.92
CA SER A 132 2.03 3.44 12.90
C SER A 132 0.69 2.94 12.35
N MET A 133 0.57 1.64 12.04
CA MET A 133 -0.70 1.04 11.60
C MET A 133 -1.78 1.09 12.68
N ALA A 134 -1.41 0.95 13.96
CA ALA A 134 -2.32 1.12 15.08
C ALA A 134 -2.80 2.57 15.23
N ASP A 135 -1.91 3.54 15.06
CA ASP A 135 -2.26 4.97 15.11
C ASP A 135 -3.23 5.36 13.99
N ILE A 136 -3.04 4.82 12.77
CA ILE A 136 -4.00 4.97 11.67
C ILE A 136 -5.35 4.38 12.07
N LYS A 137 -5.38 3.13 12.52
CA LYS A 137 -6.61 2.36 12.76
C LYS A 137 -7.41 2.82 13.97
N TYR A 138 -6.75 3.26 15.04
CA TYR A 138 -7.38 3.46 16.35
C TYR A 138 -7.25 4.88 16.88
N ARG A 139 -6.34 5.71 16.32
CA ARG A 139 -6.14 7.12 16.71
C ARG A 139 -6.45 8.09 15.58
N ASN A 140 -7.10 7.62 14.52
CA ASN A 140 -7.54 8.40 13.38
C ASN A 140 -6.40 9.20 12.67
N ARG A 141 -5.17 8.67 12.67
CA ARG A 141 -4.02 9.29 12.00
C ARG A 141 -4.00 8.97 10.50
N ARG A 142 -5.06 9.36 9.78
CA ARG A 142 -5.23 9.09 8.34
C ARG A 142 -4.17 9.78 7.50
N GLU A 143 -3.65 10.92 7.97
CA GLU A 143 -2.58 11.68 7.32
C GLU A 143 -1.29 10.87 7.13
N TYR A 144 -1.08 9.80 7.90
CA TYR A 144 0.08 8.92 7.71
C TYR A 144 0.04 8.16 6.39
N LEU A 145 -1.16 7.93 5.84
CA LEU A 145 -1.36 7.24 4.56
C LEU A 145 -0.81 8.04 3.39
N ASP A 146 -0.73 9.37 3.50
CA ASP A 146 -0.11 10.22 2.47
C ASP A 146 1.38 9.86 2.28
N PHE A 147 2.12 9.67 3.39
CA PHE A 147 3.52 9.24 3.35
C PHE A 147 3.66 7.85 2.74
N TYR A 148 2.83 6.89 3.17
CA TYR A 148 2.93 5.53 2.67
C TYR A 148 2.57 5.42 1.18
N ALA A 149 1.57 6.16 0.73
CA ALA A 149 1.19 6.19 -0.68
C ALA A 149 2.30 6.81 -1.54
N GLU A 150 2.87 7.93 -1.10
CA GLU A 150 4.00 8.55 -1.81
C GLU A 150 5.19 7.60 -1.88
N ALA A 151 5.59 6.98 -0.76
CA ALA A 151 6.70 6.05 -0.72
C ALA A 151 6.46 4.79 -1.60
N VAL A 152 5.21 4.30 -1.69
CA VAL A 152 4.83 3.22 -2.60
C VAL A 152 4.93 3.67 -4.06
N CYS A 153 4.41 4.83 -4.40
CA CYS A 153 4.48 5.37 -5.76
C CYS A 153 5.93 5.61 -6.20
N LEU A 154 6.77 6.16 -5.33
CA LEU A 154 8.20 6.34 -5.58
C LEU A 154 8.91 5.00 -5.85
N ARG A 155 8.61 3.98 -5.05
CA ARG A 155 9.28 2.69 -5.14
C ARG A 155 8.74 1.78 -6.24
N TYR A 156 7.43 1.72 -6.35
CA TYR A 156 6.73 0.74 -7.18
C TYR A 156 5.90 1.36 -8.31
N GLY A 157 5.83 2.69 -8.43
CA GLY A 157 4.98 3.36 -9.41
C GLY A 157 5.21 2.86 -10.84
N LYS A 158 6.48 2.75 -11.27
CA LYS A 158 6.81 2.20 -12.60
C LYS A 158 6.34 0.75 -12.77
N LEU A 159 6.42 -0.07 -11.72
CA LEU A 159 5.93 -1.45 -11.73
C LEU A 159 4.41 -1.48 -11.85
N LEU A 160 3.71 -0.72 -10.99
CA LEU A 160 2.24 -0.67 -10.96
C LEU A 160 1.67 -0.17 -12.30
N MET A 161 2.27 0.84 -12.90
CA MET A 161 1.88 1.34 -14.23
C MET A 161 2.08 0.31 -15.34
N ARG A 162 3.18 -0.47 -15.30
CA ARG A 162 3.43 -1.54 -16.29
C ARG A 162 2.45 -2.71 -16.21
N LEU A 163 1.77 -2.90 -15.06
CA LEU A 163 0.74 -3.94 -14.95
C LEU A 163 -0.46 -3.66 -15.86
N GLY A 164 -0.65 -2.41 -16.26
CA GLY A 164 -1.83 -2.02 -17.04
C GLY A 164 -3.11 -2.40 -16.30
N ALA A 165 -3.15 -2.15 -14.99
CA ALA A 165 -4.30 -2.45 -14.16
C ALA A 165 -5.42 -1.45 -14.43
N ASP A 166 -6.63 -1.96 -14.60
CA ASP A 166 -7.84 -1.18 -14.87
C ASP A 166 -8.38 -0.53 -13.60
N ALA A 167 -8.07 -1.13 -12.42
CA ALA A 167 -8.53 -0.60 -11.14
C ALA A 167 -7.63 -0.97 -9.96
N LEU A 168 -7.60 -0.08 -8.96
CA LEU A 168 -7.19 -0.36 -7.59
C LEU A 168 -8.42 -0.80 -6.79
N VAL A 169 -8.35 -1.97 -6.17
CA VAL A 169 -9.46 -2.54 -5.39
C VAL A 169 -9.05 -2.62 -3.92
N PRO A 170 -9.51 -1.70 -3.07
CA PRO A 170 -9.19 -1.75 -1.65
C PRO A 170 -9.87 -2.93 -0.97
N VAL A 171 -9.10 -3.65 -0.14
CA VAL A 171 -9.66 -4.74 0.68
C VAL A 171 -10.68 -4.17 1.67
N PRO A 172 -11.95 -4.64 1.65
CA PRO A 172 -12.98 -4.09 2.49
C PRO A 172 -12.82 -4.55 3.95
N VAL A 173 -12.91 -3.60 4.88
CA VAL A 173 -13.01 -3.89 6.30
C VAL A 173 -14.42 -4.35 6.66
N HIS A 174 -14.54 -5.11 7.75
CA HIS A 174 -15.87 -5.52 8.25
C HIS A 174 -16.74 -4.28 8.58
N PRO A 175 -18.06 -4.28 8.29
CA PRO A 175 -18.95 -3.15 8.55
C PRO A 175 -18.88 -2.62 9.99
N SER A 176 -18.74 -3.49 11.00
CA SER A 176 -18.59 -3.06 12.39
C SER A 176 -17.29 -2.26 12.62
N ARG A 177 -16.19 -2.66 11.98
CA ARG A 177 -14.93 -1.92 12.05
C ARG A 177 -15.02 -0.60 11.30
N ARG A 178 -15.73 -0.56 10.15
CA ARG A 178 -15.98 0.69 9.41
C ARG A 178 -16.80 1.66 10.25
N ARG A 179 -17.85 1.18 10.95
CA ARG A 179 -18.63 2.01 11.88
C ARG A 179 -17.80 2.52 13.06
N GLN A 180 -16.99 1.66 13.67
CA GLN A 180 -16.14 2.02 14.81
C GLN A 180 -15.04 3.03 14.42
N ARG A 181 -14.43 2.88 13.25
CA ARG A 181 -13.30 3.71 12.78
C ARG A 181 -13.76 4.93 11.99
N GLY A 182 -14.94 4.87 11.37
CA GLY A 182 -15.44 5.87 10.45
C GLY A 182 -14.87 5.80 9.03
N PHE A 183 -13.92 4.88 8.76
CA PHE A 183 -13.25 4.75 7.45
C PHE A 183 -12.67 3.36 7.22
N ASN A 184 -12.29 3.09 5.95
CA ASN A 184 -11.45 1.97 5.53
C ASN A 184 -10.06 2.50 5.17
N GLN A 185 -9.03 2.09 5.89
CA GLN A 185 -7.64 2.52 5.65
C GLN A 185 -7.11 2.10 4.27
N ALA A 186 -7.53 0.93 3.77
CA ALA A 186 -7.14 0.45 2.46
C ALA A 186 -7.74 1.31 1.33
N GLU A 187 -8.96 1.82 1.52
CA GLU A 187 -9.66 2.72 0.58
C GLU A 187 -8.91 4.06 0.49
N ILE A 188 -8.65 4.73 1.62
CA ILE A 188 -7.87 5.98 1.63
C ILE A 188 -6.47 5.77 1.01
N PHE A 189 -5.82 4.65 1.30
CA PHE A 189 -4.51 4.34 0.74
C PHE A 189 -4.58 4.12 -0.78
N ALA A 190 -5.61 3.42 -1.27
CA ALA A 190 -5.86 3.23 -2.69
C ALA A 190 -6.14 4.57 -3.40
N ASP A 191 -6.98 5.44 -2.80
CA ASP A 191 -7.29 6.77 -3.34
C ASP A 191 -6.01 7.59 -3.53
N ARG A 192 -5.12 7.61 -2.53
CA ARG A 192 -3.84 8.35 -2.62
C ARG A 192 -2.89 7.80 -3.68
N ILE A 193 -2.90 6.49 -3.91
CA ILE A 193 -2.12 5.86 -5.00
C ILE A 193 -2.79 6.17 -6.35
N GLY A 194 -4.10 6.03 -6.44
CA GLY A 194 -4.88 6.28 -7.66
C GLY A 194 -4.73 7.72 -8.15
N GLU A 195 -4.84 8.71 -7.24
CA GLU A 195 -4.61 10.13 -7.54
C GLU A 195 -3.21 10.39 -8.15
N ARG A 196 -2.18 9.67 -7.69
CA ARG A 196 -0.80 9.85 -8.16
C ARG A 196 -0.47 9.11 -9.45
N LEU A 197 -1.07 7.97 -9.66
CA LEU A 197 -0.76 7.10 -10.81
C LEU A 197 -1.80 7.16 -11.92
N GLY A 198 -2.92 7.86 -11.72
CA GLY A 198 -4.02 7.91 -12.68
C GLY A 198 -4.77 6.59 -12.82
N ILE A 199 -4.76 5.72 -11.79
CA ILE A 199 -5.46 4.43 -11.80
C ILE A 199 -6.78 4.59 -11.04
N PRO A 200 -7.94 4.25 -11.64
CA PRO A 200 -9.24 4.32 -10.97
C PRO A 200 -9.29 3.48 -9.69
N VAL A 201 -10.00 3.94 -8.67
CA VAL A 201 -10.24 3.19 -7.43
C VAL A 201 -11.69 2.70 -7.44
N CYS A 202 -11.88 1.39 -7.31
CA CYS A 202 -13.18 0.73 -7.39
C CYS A 202 -13.45 -0.10 -6.12
N PRO A 203 -13.84 0.54 -4.99
CA PRO A 203 -14.09 -0.15 -3.74
C PRO A 203 -15.30 -1.10 -3.79
N GLU A 204 -16.25 -0.85 -4.68
CA GLU A 204 -17.45 -1.66 -4.90
C GLU A 204 -17.18 -3.00 -5.59
N MET A 205 -16.03 -3.19 -6.24
CA MET A 205 -15.67 -4.47 -6.88
C MET A 205 -15.52 -5.61 -5.88
N LEU A 206 -15.30 -5.31 -4.61
CA LEU A 206 -15.11 -6.31 -3.57
C LEU A 206 -15.89 -5.94 -2.32
N VAL A 207 -16.77 -6.81 -1.87
CA VAL A 207 -17.60 -6.59 -0.68
C VAL A 207 -17.33 -7.64 0.39
N ARG A 208 -17.38 -7.23 1.64
CA ARG A 208 -17.29 -8.14 2.78
C ARG A 208 -18.65 -8.41 3.36
N ARG A 209 -19.16 -9.63 3.17
CA ARG A 209 -20.54 -10.02 3.50
C ARG A 209 -20.72 -10.52 4.95
N LYS A 210 -19.76 -11.30 5.49
CA LYS A 210 -19.92 -11.97 6.78
C LYS A 210 -18.88 -11.56 7.81
N LYS A 211 -19.28 -11.61 9.08
CA LYS A 211 -18.38 -11.56 10.23
C LYS A 211 -17.73 -12.94 10.32
N THR A 212 -16.44 -13.02 10.01
CA THR A 212 -15.69 -14.26 10.24
C THR A 212 -15.63 -14.56 11.74
N ALA A 213 -15.88 -15.81 12.14
CA ALA A 213 -15.70 -16.26 13.50
C ALA A 213 -14.28 -15.94 14.01
N PRO A 214 -14.10 -15.76 15.33
CA PRO A 214 -12.78 -15.48 15.88
C PRO A 214 -11.80 -16.58 15.45
N GLN A 215 -10.76 -16.21 14.70
CA GLN A 215 -9.80 -17.14 14.07
C GLN A 215 -8.99 -17.99 15.09
N LYS A 216 -9.09 -17.66 16.39
CA LYS A 216 -8.33 -18.35 17.45
C LYS A 216 -8.76 -19.82 17.68
N GLN A 217 -9.97 -20.20 17.25
CA GLN A 217 -10.55 -21.54 17.49
C GLN A 217 -10.62 -22.42 16.23
N LEU A 218 -10.16 -21.93 15.07
CA LEU A 218 -10.30 -22.64 13.80
C LEU A 218 -8.95 -23.21 13.33
N ASN A 219 -9.00 -24.39 12.71
CA ASN A 219 -7.85 -24.96 12.02
C ASN A 219 -7.52 -24.15 10.73
N PRO A 220 -6.34 -24.34 10.11
CA PRO A 220 -5.94 -23.57 8.93
C PRO A 220 -6.89 -23.69 7.72
N LYS A 221 -7.51 -24.86 7.51
CA LYS A 221 -8.48 -25.09 6.42
C LYS A 221 -9.80 -24.37 6.69
N GLU A 222 -10.32 -24.44 7.89
CA GLU A 222 -11.52 -23.73 8.31
C GLU A 222 -11.32 -22.20 8.27
N ARG A 223 -10.14 -21.71 8.63
CA ARG A 223 -9.79 -20.27 8.49
C ARG A 223 -9.86 -19.81 7.04
N LEU A 224 -9.33 -20.61 6.11
CA LEU A 224 -9.37 -20.28 4.71
C LEU A 224 -10.82 -20.29 4.18
N HIS A 225 -11.59 -21.32 4.49
CA HIS A 225 -12.99 -21.45 4.08
C HIS A 225 -13.86 -20.30 4.61
N ASN A 226 -13.76 -19.98 5.90
CA ASN A 226 -14.46 -18.84 6.51
C ASN A 226 -14.09 -17.50 5.86
N LEU A 227 -12.82 -17.33 5.45
CA LEU A 227 -12.39 -16.11 4.76
C LEU A 227 -12.88 -16.08 3.31
N GLU A 228 -12.95 -17.21 2.62
CA GLU A 228 -13.48 -17.30 1.25
C GLU A 228 -14.97 -16.91 1.18
N GLU A 229 -15.75 -17.32 2.18
CA GLU A 229 -17.16 -16.91 2.30
C GLU A 229 -17.35 -15.46 2.75
N ALA A 230 -16.32 -14.88 3.39
CA ALA A 230 -16.39 -13.51 3.89
C ALA A 230 -16.35 -12.44 2.78
N PHE A 231 -15.76 -12.77 1.63
CA PHE A 231 -15.60 -11.84 0.52
C PHE A 231 -16.39 -12.31 -0.70
N ALA A 232 -17.00 -11.37 -1.39
CA ALA A 232 -17.65 -11.59 -2.67
C ALA A 232 -17.33 -10.46 -3.62
N ALA A 233 -17.31 -10.75 -4.90
CA ALA A 233 -17.28 -9.71 -5.91
C ALA A 233 -18.57 -8.91 -5.86
N GLY A 234 -18.44 -7.61 -6.03
CA GLY A 234 -19.54 -6.66 -6.19
C GLY A 234 -19.61 -6.15 -7.62
N ALA A 235 -20.12 -4.93 -7.80
CA ALA A 235 -20.15 -4.27 -9.10
C ALA A 235 -18.72 -3.86 -9.53
N GLY A 236 -18.39 -4.07 -10.78
CA GLY A 236 -17.08 -3.71 -11.32
C GLY A 236 -17.07 -3.67 -12.84
N PRO A 237 -15.95 -3.24 -13.45
CA PRO A 237 -15.82 -3.22 -14.90
C PRO A 237 -16.03 -4.60 -15.49
N GLU A 238 -16.75 -4.66 -16.61
CA GLU A 238 -17.08 -5.90 -17.31
C GLU A 238 -15.81 -6.57 -17.88
N GLY A 239 -15.75 -7.89 -17.73
CA GLY A 239 -14.90 -8.87 -18.40
C GLY A 239 -13.41 -8.58 -18.62
N GLY A 240 -12.56 -9.53 -18.23
CA GLY A 240 -11.13 -9.53 -18.62
C GLY A 240 -10.24 -8.52 -17.91
N THR A 241 -10.70 -7.86 -16.86
CA THR A 241 -9.99 -6.82 -16.12
C THR A 241 -8.78 -7.31 -15.36
N ARG A 242 -7.77 -6.44 -15.24
CA ARG A 242 -6.61 -6.60 -14.37
C ARG A 242 -6.76 -5.67 -13.18
N VAL A 243 -6.58 -6.18 -11.98
CA VAL A 243 -6.77 -5.36 -10.78
C VAL A 243 -5.59 -5.46 -9.82
N ILE A 244 -5.39 -4.40 -9.04
CA ILE A 244 -4.43 -4.38 -7.94
C ILE A 244 -5.22 -4.28 -6.63
N LEU A 245 -5.20 -5.34 -5.84
CA LEU A 245 -5.71 -5.32 -4.46
C LEU A 245 -4.83 -4.43 -3.59
N VAL A 246 -5.45 -3.60 -2.78
CA VAL A 246 -4.75 -2.66 -1.89
C VAL A 246 -5.12 -2.96 -0.44
N ASP A 247 -4.11 -3.16 0.44
CA ASP A 247 -4.33 -3.36 1.88
C ASP A 247 -3.21 -2.70 2.70
N ASP A 248 -3.41 -2.59 4.00
CA ASP A 248 -2.39 -2.06 4.91
C ASP A 248 -1.37 -3.11 5.35
N ILE A 249 -1.78 -4.35 5.62
CA ILE A 249 -0.89 -5.40 6.15
C ILE A 249 -1.14 -6.75 5.50
N TYR A 250 -0.12 -7.30 4.85
CA TYR A 250 -0.06 -8.68 4.41
C TYR A 250 0.67 -9.53 5.46
N THR A 251 -0.01 -10.48 6.08
CA THR A 251 0.62 -11.41 7.05
C THR A 251 0.81 -12.82 6.48
N THR A 252 -0.19 -13.68 6.60
CA THR A 252 -0.22 -15.04 6.04
C THR A 252 -0.70 -15.08 4.59
N GLY A 253 -1.27 -13.98 4.11
CA GLY A 253 -1.87 -13.87 2.79
C GLY A 253 -3.28 -14.44 2.65
N SER A 254 -3.88 -14.95 3.73
CA SER A 254 -5.22 -15.55 3.67
C SER A 254 -6.30 -14.56 3.22
N THR A 255 -6.23 -13.31 3.67
CA THR A 255 -7.15 -12.24 3.24
C THR A 255 -6.98 -11.94 1.75
N MET A 256 -5.72 -11.75 1.31
CA MET A 256 -5.44 -11.49 -0.12
C MET A 256 -5.87 -12.65 -1.00
N GLU A 257 -5.64 -13.89 -0.56
CA GLU A 257 -6.06 -15.10 -1.27
C GLU A 257 -7.59 -15.15 -1.43
N ALA A 258 -8.33 -14.92 -0.34
CA ALA A 258 -9.79 -14.93 -0.36
C ALA A 258 -10.35 -13.82 -1.29
N CYS A 259 -9.78 -12.61 -1.23
CA CYS A 259 -10.15 -11.50 -2.11
C CYS A 259 -9.83 -11.81 -3.57
N ALA A 260 -8.64 -12.34 -3.86
CA ALA A 260 -8.23 -12.71 -5.21
C ALA A 260 -9.16 -13.78 -5.80
N ARG A 261 -9.48 -14.83 -5.04
CA ARG A 261 -10.41 -15.87 -5.49
C ARG A 261 -11.81 -15.33 -5.78
N ALA A 262 -12.33 -14.42 -4.94
CA ALA A 262 -13.63 -13.81 -5.17
C ALA A 262 -13.66 -13.04 -6.49
N LEU A 263 -12.62 -12.26 -6.79
CA LEU A 263 -12.52 -11.49 -8.03
C LEU A 263 -12.30 -12.39 -9.27
N LEU A 264 -11.43 -13.39 -9.18
CA LEU A 264 -11.19 -14.34 -10.27
C LEU A 264 -12.44 -15.14 -10.63
N ARG A 265 -13.24 -15.57 -9.63
CA ARG A 265 -14.54 -16.23 -9.85
C ARG A 265 -15.57 -15.33 -10.55
N ALA A 266 -15.42 -14.02 -10.40
CA ALA A 266 -16.28 -13.03 -11.07
C ALA A 266 -15.76 -12.60 -12.45
N GLY A 267 -14.72 -13.24 -12.99
CA GLY A 267 -14.22 -12.98 -14.33
C GLY A 267 -13.05 -12.01 -14.42
N VAL A 268 -12.51 -11.52 -13.29
CA VAL A 268 -11.25 -10.76 -13.30
C VAL A 268 -10.14 -11.65 -13.82
N LYS A 269 -9.32 -11.15 -14.75
CA LYS A 269 -8.29 -11.93 -15.45
C LYS A 269 -7.00 -12.06 -14.66
N ASN A 270 -6.52 -10.95 -14.08
CA ASN A 270 -5.29 -10.91 -13.32
C ASN A 270 -5.50 -10.14 -12.01
N VAL A 271 -4.96 -10.67 -10.93
CA VAL A 271 -5.00 -10.05 -9.61
C VAL A 271 -3.60 -9.88 -9.06
N TYR A 272 -3.20 -8.63 -8.85
CA TYR A 272 -1.96 -8.25 -8.18
C TYR A 272 -2.28 -7.66 -6.81
N PHE A 273 -1.29 -7.42 -5.96
CA PHE A 273 -1.53 -6.64 -4.75
C PHE A 273 -0.38 -5.71 -4.40
N ILE A 274 -0.72 -4.66 -3.67
CA ILE A 274 0.19 -3.76 -2.99
C ILE A 274 -0.24 -3.59 -1.52
N ALA A 275 0.73 -3.67 -0.60
CA ALA A 275 0.49 -3.46 0.82
C ALA A 275 1.50 -2.47 1.41
N ILE A 276 1.12 -1.79 2.51
CA ILE A 276 2.08 -0.96 3.25
C ILE A 276 3.09 -1.87 3.95
N CYS A 277 2.60 -2.89 4.65
CA CYS A 277 3.44 -3.76 5.45
C CYS A 277 3.29 -5.23 5.06
N ILE A 278 4.37 -6.00 5.25
CA ILE A 278 4.37 -7.44 5.07
C ILE A 278 5.03 -8.14 6.25
N GLY A 279 4.43 -9.21 6.74
CA GLY A 279 5.02 -10.06 7.77
C GLY A 279 6.32 -10.69 7.28
N ARG A 280 7.30 -10.87 8.17
CA ARG A 280 8.55 -11.54 7.82
C ARG A 280 8.26 -12.99 7.37
N GLY A 281 8.97 -13.44 6.34
CA GLY A 281 9.04 -14.84 5.99
C GLY A 281 9.82 -15.59 7.09
N GLN A 282 9.31 -16.71 7.54
CA GLN A 282 10.10 -17.66 8.34
C GLN A 282 10.84 -18.58 7.40
#